data_fadefded39a54e023529c3b4fe2a075c
#
_entry.id   fadefded39a54e023529c3b4fe2a075c
#
_cell.length_a   1.000
_cell.length_b   1.000
_cell.length_c   1.000
_cell.angle_alpha   90.00
_cell.angle_beta   90.00
_cell.angle_gamma   90.00
#
_symmetry.space_group_name_H-M   'P 1'
#
loop_
_entity.id
_entity.type
_entity.pdbx_description
1 polymer ?
#
loop_
_entity_poly.entity_id
_entity_poly.type
_entity_poly.pdbx_seq_one_letter_code
_entity_poly.pdbx_strand_id
1 'polypeptide(L)'
;MTEDLKKTGTTILGLVCKDGVVIATERRATMGTLIAHKATKKLYQIDNHLALATAGLVGDLQVLSRYLSAETKLYCLKRDVEMSVQSAATLMSNILNSRKFYPYYVQMILGGWDSAGGHVYSLDAAGGAIPDAERV
;
A
#
# COMPACT_ATOMS: atom_id res chain seq x y z
N MET A 1 -22.43 17.15 5.16
CA MET A 1 -21.38 16.48 5.72
C MET A 1 -20.13 16.58 4.86
N THR A 2 -19.07 16.70 5.55
CA THR A 2 -17.82 17.07 4.93
C THR A 2 -17.13 15.93 4.21
N GLU A 3 -17.53 14.70 4.50
CA GLU A 3 -16.91 13.56 3.85
C GLU A 3 -17.14 13.58 2.36
N ASP A 4 -18.24 14.15 1.91
CA ASP A 4 -18.50 14.22 0.48
C ASP A 4 -17.44 15.02 -0.25
N LEU A 5 -16.93 16.05 0.42
CA LEU A 5 -15.89 16.88 -0.16
C LEU A 5 -14.57 16.15 -0.24
N LYS A 6 -14.39 15.14 0.61
CA LYS A 6 -13.16 14.36 0.67
C LYS A 6 -13.23 13.09 -0.15
N LYS A 7 -14.36 12.85 -0.76
CA LYS A 7 -14.48 11.71 -1.63
C LYS A 7 -13.80 11.98 -2.96
N THR A 8 -12.55 12.20 -2.86
CA THR A 8 -11.68 12.12 -4.02
C THR A 8 -11.42 10.68 -4.37
N GLY A 9 -12.12 9.86 -3.72
CA GLY A 9 -12.18 8.45 -3.57
C GLY A 9 -11.48 7.60 -4.58
N THR A 10 -10.42 6.98 -4.15
CA THR A 10 -9.85 5.85 -4.85
C THR A 10 -10.41 4.58 -4.22
N THR A 11 -10.87 3.67 -5.06
CA THR A 11 -11.22 2.34 -4.60
C THR A 11 -10.00 1.46 -4.71
N ILE A 12 -9.58 0.91 -3.60
CA ILE A 12 -8.51 -0.09 -3.56
C ILE A 12 -9.03 -1.29 -2.79
N LEU A 13 -8.59 -2.47 -3.17
CA LEU A 13 -8.99 -3.67 -2.47
C LEU A 13 -7.89 -4.72 -2.49
N GLY A 14 -7.90 -5.57 -1.48
CA GLY A 14 -7.02 -6.71 -1.40
C GLY A 14 -7.79 -7.92 -0.90
N LEU A 15 -7.49 -9.07 -1.46
CA LEU A 15 -8.13 -10.33 -1.09
C LEU A 15 -7.07 -11.40 -0.89
N VAL A 16 -7.19 -12.12 0.24
CA VAL A 16 -6.36 -13.29 0.46
C VAL A 16 -7.15 -14.51 0.00
N CYS A 17 -6.58 -15.23 -0.95
CA CYS A 17 -7.18 -16.45 -1.48
C CYS A 17 -6.39 -17.66 -0.97
N LYS A 18 -6.92 -18.84 -1.25
CA LYS A 18 -6.31 -20.09 -0.80
C LYS A 18 -4.87 -20.25 -1.30
N ASP A 19 -4.59 -19.82 -2.51
CA ASP A 19 -3.29 -20.03 -3.18
C ASP A 19 -2.70 -18.75 -3.75
N GLY A 20 -3.17 -17.60 -3.29
CA GLY A 20 -2.65 -16.34 -3.78
C GLY A 20 -3.30 -15.14 -3.12
N VAL A 21 -2.85 -13.98 -3.51
CA VAL A 21 -3.39 -12.71 -3.05
C VAL A 21 -3.71 -11.86 -4.27
N VAL A 22 -4.87 -11.21 -4.24
CA VAL A 22 -5.29 -10.31 -5.31
C VAL A 22 -5.32 -8.89 -4.75
N ILE A 23 -4.64 -7.99 -5.43
CA ILE A 23 -4.67 -6.56 -5.12
C ILE A 23 -5.19 -5.84 -6.35
N ALA A 24 -6.16 -4.98 -6.16
CA ALA A 24 -6.76 -4.26 -7.28
C ALA A 24 -7.03 -2.81 -6.90
N THR A 25 -6.98 -1.94 -7.91
CA THR A 25 -7.27 -0.53 -7.73
C THR A 25 -7.82 0.04 -9.04
N GLU A 26 -8.62 1.09 -8.92
CA GLU A 26 -8.99 1.88 -10.09
C GLU A 26 -7.80 2.72 -10.55
N ARG A 27 -7.91 3.32 -11.73
CA ARG A 27 -6.80 4.07 -12.34
C ARG A 27 -7.12 5.55 -12.53
N ARG A 28 -8.16 6.04 -11.93
CA ARG A 28 -8.59 7.42 -12.09
C ARG A 28 -8.01 8.30 -11.01
N ALA A 29 -7.49 9.47 -11.39
CA ALA A 29 -7.07 10.51 -10.46
C ALA A 29 -7.99 11.69 -10.62
N THR A 30 -8.51 12.20 -9.51
CA THR A 30 -9.42 13.34 -9.51
C THR A 30 -8.89 14.43 -8.60
N MET A 31 -9.27 15.67 -8.93
CA MET A 31 -9.06 16.82 -8.07
C MET A 31 -10.43 17.49 -7.90
N GLY A 32 -11.03 17.33 -6.72
CA GLY A 32 -12.37 17.76 -6.50
C GLY A 32 -13.36 17.03 -7.40
N THR A 33 -14.06 17.79 -8.26
CA THR A 33 -14.99 17.19 -9.22
C THR A 33 -14.36 16.97 -10.59
N LEU A 34 -13.10 17.39 -10.77
CA LEU A 34 -12.42 17.26 -12.06
C LEU A 34 -11.59 15.98 -12.08
N ILE A 35 -11.60 15.32 -13.24
CA ILE A 35 -10.74 14.18 -13.47
C ILE A 35 -9.44 14.70 -14.07
N ALA A 36 -8.37 14.70 -13.24
CA ALA A 36 -7.07 15.18 -13.68
C ALA A 36 -6.41 14.19 -14.66
N HIS A 37 -6.51 12.90 -14.36
CA HIS A 37 -5.99 11.84 -15.22
C HIS A 37 -6.92 10.64 -15.18
N LYS A 38 -7.09 10.03 -16.35
CA LYS A 38 -7.92 8.83 -16.46
C LYS A 38 -7.13 7.55 -16.23
N ALA A 39 -5.82 7.61 -16.27
CA ALA A 39 -4.96 6.44 -16.06
C ALA A 39 -3.75 6.87 -15.24
N THR A 40 -3.86 6.72 -13.94
CA THR A 40 -2.80 7.05 -12.99
C THR A 40 -2.37 5.78 -12.29
N LYS A 41 -1.05 5.64 -12.13
CA LYS A 41 -0.52 4.47 -11.45
C LYS A 41 -0.82 4.56 -9.96
N LYS A 42 -1.58 3.62 -9.47
CA LYS A 42 -1.93 3.49 -8.05
C LYS A 42 -1.61 2.10 -7.51
N LEU A 43 -1.06 1.26 -8.33
CA LEU A 43 -0.66 -0.09 -7.98
C LEU A 43 0.83 -0.22 -8.28
N TYR A 44 1.59 -0.58 -7.26
CA TYR A 44 3.04 -0.69 -7.35
C TYR A 44 3.47 -2.09 -6.99
N GLN A 45 4.25 -2.71 -7.84
CA GLN A 45 4.90 -3.97 -7.50
C GLN A 45 6.18 -3.64 -6.75
N ILE A 46 6.19 -3.96 -5.47
CA ILE A 46 7.33 -3.64 -4.58
C ILE A 46 8.45 -4.65 -4.77
N ASP A 47 8.08 -5.91 -4.87
CA ASP A 47 9.00 -7.03 -5.09
C ASP A 47 8.21 -8.12 -5.80
N ASN A 48 8.86 -9.22 -6.14
CA ASN A 48 8.19 -10.33 -6.81
C ASN A 48 6.99 -10.86 -6.03
N HIS A 49 7.05 -10.78 -4.71
CA HIS A 49 6.02 -11.33 -3.82
C HIS A 49 5.21 -10.26 -3.09
N LEU A 50 5.45 -8.98 -3.36
CA LEU A 50 4.80 -7.86 -2.65
C LEU A 50 4.22 -6.86 -3.63
N ALA A 51 3.01 -6.40 -3.35
CA ALA A 51 2.38 -5.33 -4.11
C ALA A 51 1.70 -4.34 -3.17
N LEU A 52 1.60 -3.10 -3.62
CA LEU A 52 1.06 -1.99 -2.85
C LEU A 52 0.01 -1.28 -3.69
N ALA A 53 -1.23 -1.25 -3.22
CA ALA A 53 -2.28 -0.43 -3.80
C ALA A 53 -2.42 0.84 -2.96
N THR A 54 -2.62 1.98 -3.61
CA THR A 54 -2.48 3.27 -2.96
C THR A 54 -3.61 4.21 -3.29
N ALA A 55 -3.90 5.08 -2.34
CA ALA A 55 -4.78 6.24 -2.51
C ALA A 55 -4.16 7.42 -1.78
N GLY A 56 -4.21 8.60 -2.39
CA GLY A 56 -3.67 9.82 -1.80
C GLY A 56 -2.89 10.65 -2.79
N LEU A 57 -1.98 11.48 -2.28
CA LEU A 57 -1.15 12.34 -3.12
C LEU A 57 -0.13 11.52 -3.89
N VAL A 58 -0.08 11.76 -5.20
CA VAL A 58 0.78 10.98 -6.11
C VAL A 58 2.26 11.07 -5.70
N GLY A 59 2.73 12.26 -5.34
CA GLY A 59 4.13 12.42 -4.94
C GLY A 59 4.48 11.60 -3.71
N ASP A 60 3.62 11.62 -2.70
CA ASP A 60 3.81 10.82 -1.50
C ASP A 60 3.84 9.33 -1.82
N LEU A 61 2.91 8.89 -2.66
CA LEU A 61 2.80 7.49 -3.04
C LEU A 61 4.05 7.00 -3.77
N GLN A 62 4.56 7.83 -4.68
CA GLN A 62 5.76 7.50 -5.44
C GLN A 62 6.99 7.37 -4.53
N VAL A 63 7.15 8.32 -3.61
CA VAL A 63 8.29 8.29 -2.69
C VAL A 63 8.22 7.06 -1.80
N LEU A 64 7.06 6.80 -1.21
CA LEU A 64 6.89 5.67 -0.28
C LEU A 64 7.08 4.33 -0.98
N SER A 65 6.55 4.19 -2.19
CA SER A 65 6.70 2.93 -2.92
C SER A 65 8.15 2.67 -3.32
N ARG A 66 8.87 3.70 -3.75
CA ARG A 66 10.28 3.56 -4.09
C ARG A 66 11.11 3.22 -2.86
N TYR A 67 10.81 3.86 -1.73
CA TYR A 67 11.53 3.59 -0.49
C TYR A 67 11.33 2.14 -0.04
N LEU A 68 10.09 1.68 -0.04
CA LEU A 68 9.80 0.31 0.35
C LEU A 68 10.46 -0.70 -0.59
N SER A 69 10.42 -0.43 -1.89
CA SER A 69 11.05 -1.31 -2.88
C SER A 69 12.57 -1.40 -2.66
N ALA A 70 13.22 -0.26 -2.38
CA ALA A 70 14.65 -0.25 -2.10
C ALA A 70 14.98 -1.02 -0.82
N GLU A 71 14.18 -0.84 0.22
CA GLU A 71 14.41 -1.51 1.50
C GLU A 71 14.21 -3.01 1.42
N THR A 72 13.22 -3.47 0.67
CA THR A 72 13.01 -4.91 0.50
C THR A 72 14.15 -5.56 -0.27
N LYS A 73 14.68 -4.87 -1.28
CA LYS A 73 15.84 -5.36 -2.03
C LYS A 73 17.09 -5.40 -1.17
N LEU A 74 17.31 -4.36 -0.38
CA LEU A 74 18.47 -4.30 0.52
C LEU A 74 18.40 -5.40 1.57
N TYR A 75 17.22 -5.64 2.12
CA TYR A 75 17.01 -6.72 3.07
C TYR A 75 17.38 -8.07 2.48
N CYS A 76 16.90 -8.33 1.26
CA CYS A 76 17.19 -9.60 0.58
C CYS A 76 18.69 -9.76 0.31
N LEU A 77 19.36 -8.70 -0.11
CA LEU A 77 20.80 -8.74 -0.36
C LEU A 77 21.61 -9.01 0.91
N LYS A 78 21.19 -8.45 2.03
CA LYS A 78 21.91 -8.59 3.30
C LYS A 78 21.64 -9.93 3.99
N ARG A 79 20.42 -10.45 3.86
CA ARG A 79 19.99 -11.61 4.64
C ARG A 79 19.77 -12.86 3.82
N ASP A 80 19.84 -12.73 2.49
CA ASP A 80 19.63 -13.84 1.55
C ASP A 80 18.27 -14.53 1.73
N VAL A 81 17.28 -13.77 2.21
CA VAL A 81 15.87 -14.20 2.29
C VAL A 81 14.98 -13.02 1.93
N GLU A 82 13.82 -13.32 1.38
CA GLU A 82 12.84 -12.29 1.06
C GLU A 82 12.21 -11.73 2.35
N MET A 83 11.94 -10.43 2.34
CA MET A 83 11.23 -9.80 3.45
C MET A 83 9.80 -10.34 3.51
N SER A 84 9.35 -10.72 4.71
CA SER A 84 7.96 -11.17 4.88
C SER A 84 6.98 -10.04 4.65
N VAL A 85 5.74 -10.39 4.33
CA VAL A 85 4.68 -9.38 4.16
C VAL A 85 4.48 -8.59 5.45
N GLN A 86 4.50 -9.26 6.59
CA GLN A 86 4.38 -8.60 7.88
C GLN A 86 5.51 -7.61 8.13
N SER A 87 6.73 -7.99 7.82
CA SER A 87 7.89 -7.10 7.99
C SER A 87 7.78 -5.87 7.09
N ALA A 88 7.34 -6.05 5.86
CA ALA A 88 7.14 -4.94 4.94
C ALA A 88 6.04 -4.00 5.44
N ALA A 89 4.94 -4.55 5.95
CA ALA A 89 3.86 -3.77 6.53
C ALA A 89 4.33 -2.99 7.75
N THR A 90 5.10 -3.63 8.63
CA THR A 90 5.64 -2.99 9.82
C THR A 90 6.60 -1.87 9.45
N LEU A 91 7.46 -2.08 8.47
CA LEU A 91 8.37 -1.06 8.00
C LEU A 91 7.62 0.16 7.48
N MET A 92 6.64 -0.06 6.63
CA MET A 92 5.81 1.04 6.11
C MET A 92 5.05 1.74 7.23
N SER A 93 4.50 0.98 8.17
CA SER A 93 3.81 1.51 9.35
C SER A 93 4.72 2.43 10.16
N ASN A 94 5.97 2.04 10.37
CA ASN A 94 6.93 2.85 11.10
C ASN A 94 7.27 4.14 10.35
N ILE A 95 7.41 4.07 9.03
CA ILE A 95 7.66 5.26 8.22
C ILE A 95 6.48 6.24 8.34
N LEU A 96 5.27 5.75 8.20
CA LEU A 96 4.07 6.59 8.28
C LEU A 96 3.91 7.19 9.66
N ASN A 97 4.13 6.40 10.71
CA ASN A 97 4.01 6.87 12.08
C ASN A 97 5.06 7.93 12.41
N SER A 98 6.26 7.84 11.86
CA SER A 98 7.31 8.84 12.08
C SER A 98 6.92 10.23 11.58
N ARG A 99 5.95 10.30 10.70
CA ARG A 99 5.47 11.56 10.10
C ARG A 99 4.06 11.92 10.57
N LYS A 100 3.60 11.39 11.69
CA LYS A 100 2.21 11.56 12.12
C LYS A 100 1.81 13.01 12.41
N PHE A 101 2.75 13.90 12.71
CA PHE A 101 2.48 15.32 12.95
C PHE A 101 2.47 16.13 11.66
N TYR A 102 3.11 15.64 10.60
CA TYR A 102 3.05 16.16 9.25
C TYR A 102 2.82 14.98 8.32
N PRO A 103 1.64 14.38 8.37
CA PRO A 103 1.43 13.08 7.75
C PRO A 103 1.49 13.14 6.23
N TYR A 104 1.95 12.05 5.65
CA TYR A 104 1.70 11.77 4.25
C TYR A 104 0.20 11.66 4.04
N TYR A 105 -0.28 12.14 2.90
CA TYR A 105 -1.69 12.03 2.58
C TYR A 105 -1.92 10.76 1.78
N VAL A 106 -2.04 9.63 2.49
CA VAL A 106 -2.08 8.31 1.87
C VAL A 106 -2.98 7.36 2.64
N GLN A 107 -3.56 6.43 1.89
CA GLN A 107 -4.08 5.15 2.40
C GLN A 107 -3.55 4.06 1.49
N MET A 108 -3.23 2.91 2.06
CA MET A 108 -2.57 1.84 1.33
C MET A 108 -3.11 0.48 1.70
N ILE A 109 -3.05 -0.43 0.74
CA ILE A 109 -3.19 -1.86 1.00
C ILE A 109 -1.90 -2.51 0.52
N LEU A 110 -1.21 -3.17 1.41
CA LEU A 110 -0.02 -3.95 1.11
C LEU A 110 -0.38 -5.42 1.17
N GLY A 111 -0.04 -6.15 0.13
CA GLY A 111 -0.32 -7.56 0.09
C GLY A 111 0.78 -8.35 -0.57
N GLY A 112 0.82 -9.63 -0.26
CA GLY A 112 1.79 -10.51 -0.85
C GLY A 112 1.71 -11.92 -0.30
N TRP A 113 2.67 -12.70 -0.73
CA TRP A 113 2.76 -14.11 -0.37
C TRP A 113 4.16 -14.41 0.14
N ASP A 114 4.27 -15.03 1.30
CA ASP A 114 5.54 -15.42 1.87
C ASP A 114 5.47 -16.85 2.42
N SER A 115 6.47 -17.27 3.18
CA SER A 115 6.52 -18.63 3.72
C SER A 115 5.36 -18.94 4.66
N ALA A 116 4.71 -17.92 5.21
CA ALA A 116 3.55 -18.09 6.07
C ALA A 116 2.23 -18.01 5.28
N GLY A 117 2.27 -17.83 3.97
CA GLY A 117 1.12 -17.77 3.10
C GLY A 117 0.79 -16.37 2.64
N GLY A 118 -0.46 -16.15 2.24
CA GLY A 118 -0.92 -14.86 1.75
C GLY A 118 -1.35 -13.95 2.88
N HIS A 119 -1.02 -12.66 2.74
CA HIS A 119 -1.37 -11.65 3.74
C HIS A 119 -1.72 -10.34 3.06
N VAL A 120 -2.69 -9.64 3.64
CA VAL A 120 -3.08 -8.29 3.22
C VAL A 120 -3.16 -7.41 4.45
N TYR A 121 -2.55 -6.23 4.37
CA TYR A 121 -2.58 -5.23 5.43
C TYR A 121 -3.14 -3.93 4.92
N SER A 122 -4.05 -3.33 5.67
CA SER A 122 -4.50 -1.96 5.45
C SER A 122 -3.66 -1.01 6.29
N LEU A 123 -3.16 0.04 5.66
CA LEU A 123 -2.27 1.01 6.30
C LEU A 123 -2.87 2.40 6.18
N ASP A 124 -2.90 3.15 7.27
CA ASP A 124 -3.35 4.53 7.27
C ASP A 124 -2.17 5.51 7.47
N ALA A 125 -2.46 6.79 7.30
CA ALA A 125 -1.43 7.83 7.32
C ALA A 125 -0.76 7.98 8.69
N ALA A 126 -1.39 7.52 9.76
CA ALA A 126 -0.82 7.60 11.10
C ALA A 126 0.05 6.39 11.45
N GLY A 127 0.15 5.44 10.55
CA GLY A 127 0.95 4.24 10.76
C GLY A 127 0.18 3.05 11.30
N GLY A 128 -1.16 3.12 11.29
CA GLY A 128 -1.94 1.95 11.64
C GLY A 128 -1.78 0.87 10.58
N ALA A 129 -1.54 -0.35 11.00
CA ALA A 129 -1.40 -1.48 10.09
C ALA A 129 -2.30 -2.60 10.59
N ILE A 130 -3.37 -2.86 9.86
CA ILE A 130 -4.39 -3.82 10.27
C ILE A 130 -4.36 -5.00 9.32
N PRO A 131 -4.04 -6.21 9.82
CA PRO A 131 -4.06 -7.38 8.97
C PRO A 131 -5.50 -7.75 8.63
N ASP A 132 -5.68 -8.17 7.39
CA ASP A 132 -6.97 -8.66 6.94
C ASP A 132 -7.14 -10.10 7.39
N ALA A 133 -8.21 -10.36 8.13
CA ALA A 133 -8.48 -11.69 8.66
C ALA A 133 -9.35 -12.53 7.73
N GLU A 134 -9.97 -11.92 6.73
CA GLU A 134 -10.87 -12.63 5.84
C GLU A 134 -10.12 -13.26 4.68
N ARG A 135 -10.55 -14.46 4.31
CA ARG A 135 -9.97 -15.22 3.21
C ARG A 135 -11.05 -15.67 2.24
N VAL A 136 -10.72 -15.61 1.00
CA VAL A 136 -11.61 -16.05 -0.06
C VAL A 136 -11.05 -17.28 -0.73
#